data_36b2b788b0205601d06f16d9e4a24b0a
#
_entry.id   36b2b788b0205601d06f16d9e4a24b0a
#
_cell.length_a   1.000
_cell.length_b   1.000
_cell.length_c   1.000
_cell.angle_alpha   90.00
_cell.angle_beta   90.00
_cell.angle_gamma   90.00
#
_symmetry.space_group_name_H-M   'P 1'
#
loop_
_entity.id
_entity.type
_entity.pdbx_description
1 polymer ?
#
loop_
_entity_poly.entity_id
_entity_poly.type
_entity_poly.pdbx_seq_one_letter_code
_entity_poly.pdbx_strand_id
1 'polypeptide(L)'
;MRSSRLNKKYIPYITILALLFSLTPQAHAVETGYRYWGYFQAAPKATVWTSAMTGPTVNVADGAVEGWAFTFSSGAVPDASAPAVLPDFQTLCGKTRAVSGKKRIGIVIDFGPSYLAPTGEKTLKTVKRCIVIDKKAQGIDVLGRVVRVRADKSGLICGLAGYPRKECGVEIPTPVELTK
;
A
#
# COMPACT_ATOMS: atom_id res chain seq x y z
N MET A 1 -41.62 -34.49 -58.18
CA MET A 1 -40.31 -34.46 -57.53
C MET A 1 -39.43 -33.41 -58.20
N ARG A 2 -39.25 -32.22 -57.56
CA ARG A 2 -38.43 -31.11 -58.10
C ARG A 2 -37.20 -31.03 -57.21
N SER A 3 -36.05 -31.51 -57.72
CA SER A 3 -34.75 -31.39 -57.07
C SER A 3 -34.24 -29.95 -57.23
N SER A 4 -34.12 -29.23 -56.13
CA SER A 4 -33.50 -27.90 -56.09
C SER A 4 -31.98 -28.08 -56.05
N ARG A 5 -31.30 -27.71 -57.14
CA ARG A 5 -29.83 -27.66 -57.18
C ARG A 5 -29.38 -26.44 -56.38
N LEU A 6 -28.83 -26.64 -55.19
CA LEU A 6 -28.13 -25.61 -54.46
C LEU A 6 -26.88 -25.15 -55.24
N ASN A 7 -26.81 -23.85 -55.47
CA ASN A 7 -25.79 -23.17 -56.29
C ASN A 7 -24.44 -23.19 -55.53
N LYS A 8 -23.52 -24.06 -55.96
CA LYS A 8 -22.18 -24.29 -55.36
C LYS A 8 -21.25 -23.06 -55.33
N LYS A 9 -21.68 -21.93 -55.84
CA LYS A 9 -20.84 -20.74 -56.00
C LYS A 9 -20.73 -19.83 -54.74
N TYR A 10 -21.57 -20.01 -53.75
CA TYR A 10 -21.59 -19.11 -52.57
C TYR A 10 -20.92 -19.70 -51.32
N ILE A 11 -20.55 -20.99 -51.33
CA ILE A 11 -19.96 -21.68 -50.18
C ILE A 11 -18.58 -21.10 -49.76
N PRO A 12 -17.63 -20.72 -50.66
CA PRO A 12 -16.34 -20.22 -50.26
C PRO A 12 -16.37 -18.84 -49.59
N TYR A 13 -17.37 -17.99 -49.92
CA TYR A 13 -17.45 -16.65 -49.34
C TYR A 13 -17.95 -16.64 -47.87
N ILE A 14 -18.83 -17.57 -47.54
CA ILE A 14 -19.35 -17.65 -46.17
C ILE A 14 -18.26 -18.18 -45.20
N THR A 15 -17.42 -19.12 -45.67
CA THR A 15 -16.30 -19.67 -44.86
C THR A 15 -15.20 -18.63 -44.60
N ILE A 16 -14.92 -17.75 -45.59
CA ILE A 16 -13.90 -16.71 -45.43
C ILE A 16 -14.42 -15.59 -44.49
N LEU A 17 -15.71 -15.27 -44.56
CA LEU A 17 -16.30 -14.26 -43.65
C LEU A 17 -16.33 -14.74 -42.20
N ALA A 18 -16.53 -16.05 -41.95
CA ALA A 18 -16.51 -16.62 -40.59
C ALA A 18 -15.09 -16.64 -39.99
N LEU A 19 -14.02 -16.77 -40.79
CA LEU A 19 -12.64 -16.73 -40.30
C LEU A 19 -12.12 -15.32 -39.94
N LEU A 20 -12.73 -14.29 -40.49
CA LEU A 20 -12.34 -12.89 -40.20
C LEU A 20 -12.90 -12.38 -38.86
N PHE A 21 -13.89 -13.06 -38.28
CA PHE A 21 -14.50 -12.66 -36.99
C PHE A 21 -13.77 -13.19 -35.76
N SER A 22 -12.76 -14.05 -35.92
CA SER A 22 -12.04 -14.69 -34.80
C SER A 22 -10.74 -13.97 -34.39
N LEU A 23 -10.43 -12.82 -34.96
CA LEU A 23 -9.23 -12.01 -34.64
C LEU A 23 -9.58 -10.73 -33.87
N THR A 24 -10.56 -10.78 -32.98
CA THR A 24 -10.71 -9.69 -32.00
C THR A 24 -9.56 -9.79 -31.01
N PRO A 25 -8.66 -8.76 -30.92
CA PRO A 25 -7.66 -8.75 -29.88
C PRO A 25 -8.40 -8.75 -28.54
N GLN A 26 -8.17 -9.75 -27.70
CA GLN A 26 -8.62 -9.70 -26.32
C GLN A 26 -7.89 -8.54 -25.65
N ALA A 27 -8.59 -7.45 -25.43
CA ALA A 27 -8.10 -6.39 -24.56
C ALA A 27 -7.97 -6.97 -23.15
N HIS A 28 -6.75 -7.33 -22.75
CA HIS A 28 -6.49 -7.66 -21.36
C HIS A 28 -6.74 -6.38 -20.56
N ALA A 29 -7.75 -6.41 -19.68
CA ALA A 29 -7.96 -5.32 -18.75
C ALA A 29 -6.68 -5.15 -17.91
N VAL A 30 -6.13 -3.94 -17.90
CA VAL A 30 -5.00 -3.63 -17.04
C VAL A 30 -5.49 -3.76 -15.59
N GLU A 31 -4.87 -4.65 -14.84
CA GLU A 31 -5.21 -4.80 -13.43
C GLU A 31 -4.85 -3.53 -12.67
N THR A 32 -5.76 -3.06 -11.84
CA THR A 32 -5.60 -1.87 -11.01
C THR A 32 -5.61 -2.22 -9.54
N GLY A 33 -5.10 -1.34 -8.71
CA GLY A 33 -5.14 -1.42 -7.27
C GLY A 33 -4.91 -0.05 -6.64
N TYR A 34 -4.78 -0.01 -5.34
CA TYR A 34 -4.67 1.24 -4.60
C TYR A 34 -3.27 1.44 -4.06
N ARG A 35 -2.73 2.67 -4.19
CA ARG A 35 -1.57 3.11 -3.42
C ARG A 35 -2.03 3.97 -2.26
N TYR A 36 -1.49 3.71 -1.08
CA TYR A 36 -1.95 4.32 0.17
C TYR A 36 -0.91 4.20 1.28
N TRP A 37 -1.18 4.79 2.44
CA TRP A 37 -0.41 4.60 3.65
C TRP A 37 -0.90 3.36 4.40
N GLY A 38 -0.13 2.29 4.35
CA GLY A 38 -0.32 1.09 5.15
C GLY A 38 0.18 1.31 6.58
N TYR A 39 -0.56 0.79 7.56
CA TYR A 39 -0.19 0.82 8.96
C TYR A 39 0.21 -0.57 9.44
N PHE A 40 1.34 -0.65 10.12
CA PHE A 40 1.95 -1.88 10.60
C PHE A 40 2.36 -1.73 12.05
N GLN A 41 2.37 -2.84 12.76
CA GLN A 41 2.75 -2.88 14.16
C GLN A 41 3.71 -4.04 14.43
N ALA A 42 4.59 -3.85 15.39
CA ALA A 42 5.38 -4.91 15.98
C ALA A 42 5.26 -4.82 17.51
N ALA A 43 4.73 -5.87 18.12
CA ALA A 43 4.64 -5.99 19.57
C ALA A 43 6.03 -5.89 20.21
N PRO A 44 6.14 -5.61 21.52
CA PRO A 44 7.42 -5.62 22.22
C PRO A 44 8.18 -6.92 21.97
N LYS A 45 9.45 -6.80 21.56
CA LYS A 45 10.37 -7.90 21.20
C LYS A 45 10.05 -8.60 19.86
N ALA A 46 8.99 -8.24 19.15
CA ALA A 46 8.77 -8.75 17.80
C ALA A 46 9.84 -8.20 16.84
N THR A 47 10.24 -9.03 15.86
CA THR A 47 11.25 -8.72 14.84
C THR A 47 10.66 -8.67 13.45
N VAL A 48 9.35 -8.86 13.33
CA VAL A 48 8.59 -8.82 12.07
C VAL A 48 7.41 -7.87 12.19
N TRP A 49 7.04 -7.28 11.08
CA TRP A 49 5.85 -6.46 10.97
C TRP A 49 4.57 -7.30 10.88
N THR A 50 3.52 -6.82 11.49
CA THR A 50 2.14 -7.31 11.30
C THR A 50 1.31 -6.16 10.76
N SER A 51 0.55 -6.40 9.70
CA SER A 51 -0.42 -5.42 9.19
C SER A 51 -1.46 -5.13 10.27
N ALA A 52 -1.69 -3.87 10.57
CA ALA A 52 -2.70 -3.47 11.53
C ALA A 52 -4.10 -3.62 10.91
N MET A 53 -4.96 -4.37 11.58
CA MET A 53 -6.35 -4.58 11.16
C MET A 53 -7.28 -3.44 11.61
N THR A 54 -6.78 -2.53 12.43
CA THR A 54 -7.50 -1.36 12.94
C THR A 54 -6.70 -0.09 12.68
N GLY A 55 -7.36 1.06 12.70
CA GLY A 55 -6.67 2.34 12.62
C GLY A 55 -5.77 2.61 13.83
N PRO A 56 -4.96 3.68 13.79
CA PRO A 56 -3.96 3.98 14.82
C PRO A 56 -4.56 4.57 16.12
N THR A 57 -5.84 4.33 16.39
CA THR A 57 -6.57 4.79 17.59
C THR A 57 -6.52 3.79 18.74
N VAL A 58 -5.62 2.80 18.66
CA VAL A 58 -5.39 1.82 19.72
C VAL A 58 -4.19 2.20 20.60
N ASN A 59 -4.21 1.78 21.86
CA ASN A 59 -3.10 1.99 22.77
C ASN A 59 -1.91 1.10 22.37
N VAL A 60 -0.74 1.71 22.25
CA VAL A 60 0.51 1.03 21.87
C VAL A 60 1.30 0.67 23.14
N ALA A 61 1.78 -0.56 23.25
CA ALA A 61 2.55 -1.03 24.41
C ALA A 61 3.95 -0.41 24.47
N ASP A 62 4.50 -0.21 25.69
CA ASP A 62 5.91 0.17 25.85
C ASP A 62 6.82 -0.89 25.21
N GLY A 63 7.81 -0.46 24.43
CA GLY A 63 8.70 -1.36 23.71
C GLY A 63 8.21 -1.83 22.35
N ALA A 64 7.01 -1.43 21.92
CA ALA A 64 6.50 -1.70 20.58
C ALA A 64 7.14 -0.79 19.53
N VAL A 65 6.99 -1.19 18.25
CA VAL A 65 7.39 -0.38 17.11
C VAL A 65 6.17 -0.19 16.19
N GLU A 66 5.90 1.06 15.82
CA GLU A 66 4.87 1.45 14.88
C GLU A 66 5.49 1.65 13.50
N GLY A 67 4.86 1.12 12.46
CA GLY A 67 5.32 1.18 11.08
C GLY A 67 4.31 1.83 10.16
N TRP A 68 4.76 2.71 9.30
CA TRP A 68 3.97 3.30 8.23
C TRP A 68 4.72 3.12 6.92
N ALA A 69 4.05 2.60 5.90
CA ALA A 69 4.64 2.46 4.57
C ALA A 69 3.69 3.03 3.51
N PHE A 70 4.23 3.83 2.59
CA PHE A 70 3.49 4.17 1.38
C PHE A 70 3.59 2.99 0.44
N THR A 71 2.51 2.29 0.24
CA THR A 71 2.44 0.95 -0.34
C THR A 71 1.33 0.83 -1.38
N PHE A 72 1.20 -0.35 -1.96
CA PHE A 72 0.19 -0.71 -2.96
C PHE A 72 -0.42 -2.07 -2.62
N SER A 73 -1.68 -2.26 -2.97
CA SER A 73 -2.31 -3.57 -3.03
C SER A 73 -3.36 -3.64 -4.12
N SER A 74 -3.56 -4.84 -4.68
CA SER A 74 -4.57 -5.17 -5.69
C SER A 74 -5.05 -6.61 -5.50
N GLY A 75 -5.88 -7.11 -6.41
CA GLY A 75 -6.28 -8.52 -6.43
C GLY A 75 -5.11 -9.48 -6.64
N ALA A 76 -4.13 -9.11 -7.50
CA ALA A 76 -2.92 -9.91 -7.75
C ALA A 76 -1.80 -9.62 -6.74
N VAL A 77 -1.82 -8.48 -6.06
CA VAL A 77 -0.87 -8.09 -5.02
C VAL A 77 -1.65 -7.80 -3.75
N PRO A 78 -2.17 -8.83 -3.06
CA PRO A 78 -3.11 -8.64 -1.94
C PRO A 78 -2.45 -8.07 -0.70
N ASP A 79 -1.15 -8.34 -0.49
CA ASP A 79 -0.44 -7.95 0.71
C ASP A 79 0.29 -6.62 0.53
N ALA A 80 -0.10 -5.64 1.32
CA ALA A 80 0.62 -4.37 1.42
C ALA A 80 2.06 -4.61 1.90
N SER A 81 3.04 -4.04 1.21
CA SER A 81 4.45 -4.12 1.65
C SER A 81 4.66 -3.31 2.92
N ALA A 82 5.17 -3.97 3.96
CA ALA A 82 5.59 -3.34 5.20
C ALA A 82 6.82 -2.43 4.98
N PRO A 83 7.16 -1.56 5.97
CA PRO A 83 8.40 -0.80 5.91
C PRO A 83 9.61 -1.70 5.66
N ALA A 84 10.51 -1.30 4.76
CA ALA A 84 11.73 -2.05 4.42
C ALA A 84 12.70 -2.18 5.62
N VAL A 85 12.61 -1.26 6.58
CA VAL A 85 13.37 -1.31 7.83
C VAL A 85 12.66 -2.23 8.81
N LEU A 86 13.38 -3.19 9.37
CA LEU A 86 12.83 -4.10 10.38
C LEU A 86 12.42 -3.37 11.68
N PRO A 87 11.42 -3.88 12.43
CA PRO A 87 10.91 -3.24 13.64
C PRO A 87 11.81 -3.53 14.86
N ASP A 88 13.07 -3.18 14.78
CA ASP A 88 14.03 -3.39 15.87
C ASP A 88 13.96 -2.27 16.90
N PHE A 89 13.26 -2.53 18.00
CA PHE A 89 13.13 -1.58 19.11
C PHE A 89 14.50 -1.21 19.73
N GLN A 90 15.43 -2.15 19.83
CA GLN A 90 16.74 -1.86 20.40
C GLN A 90 17.54 -0.90 19.53
N THR A 91 17.56 -1.10 18.24
CA THR A 91 18.19 -0.18 17.30
C THR A 91 17.55 1.21 17.35
N LEU A 92 16.22 1.28 17.46
CA LEU A 92 15.49 2.55 17.48
C LEU A 92 15.57 3.27 18.82
N CYS A 93 15.41 2.55 19.93
CA CYS A 93 15.17 3.11 21.28
C CYS A 93 16.21 2.72 22.33
N GLY A 94 17.16 1.85 22.05
CA GLY A 94 18.12 1.32 23.05
C GLY A 94 18.92 2.39 23.77
N LYS A 95 19.20 3.52 23.12
CA LYS A 95 19.89 4.68 23.72
C LYS A 95 18.95 5.69 24.39
N THR A 96 17.63 5.51 24.26
CA THR A 96 16.64 6.44 24.83
C THR A 96 16.31 6.02 26.27
N ARG A 97 16.56 6.91 27.23
CA ARG A 97 16.28 6.64 28.66
C ARG A 97 14.77 6.50 28.90
N ALA A 98 14.41 5.49 29.69
CA ALA A 98 13.04 5.35 30.18
C ALA A 98 12.70 6.51 31.14
N VAL A 99 11.47 6.98 31.10
CA VAL A 99 10.93 8.07 31.93
C VAL A 99 9.74 7.51 32.71
N SER A 100 9.72 7.74 34.03
CA SER A 100 8.59 7.32 34.85
C SER A 100 7.26 7.89 34.36
N GLY A 101 6.21 7.08 34.31
CA GLY A 101 4.89 7.48 33.80
C GLY A 101 4.77 7.57 32.29
N LYS A 102 5.84 7.35 31.55
CA LYS A 102 5.87 7.35 30.08
C LYS A 102 6.17 5.97 29.50
N LYS A 103 5.99 5.83 28.22
CA LYS A 103 6.40 4.67 27.41
C LYS A 103 7.32 5.11 26.28
N ARG A 104 8.15 4.19 25.79
CA ARG A 104 9.02 4.37 24.63
C ARG A 104 8.48 3.56 23.48
N ILE A 105 8.26 4.20 22.36
CA ILE A 105 7.76 3.59 21.14
C ILE A 105 8.75 3.88 20.03
N GLY A 106 9.21 2.82 19.33
CA GLY A 106 9.90 2.97 18.06
C GLY A 106 8.92 3.34 16.96
N ILE A 107 9.33 4.16 15.99
CA ILE A 107 8.51 4.44 14.82
C ILE A 107 9.37 4.46 13.56
N VAL A 108 8.86 3.82 12.51
CA VAL A 108 9.43 3.81 11.16
C VAL A 108 8.38 4.35 10.19
N ILE A 109 8.75 5.35 9.38
CA ILE A 109 7.89 5.86 8.30
C ILE A 109 8.67 5.69 7.01
N ASP A 110 8.21 4.78 6.16
CA ASP A 110 8.78 4.43 4.87
C ASP A 110 7.93 5.05 3.76
N PHE A 111 8.52 5.94 2.98
CA PHE A 111 7.80 6.66 1.92
C PHE A 111 7.67 5.86 0.62
N GLY A 112 8.00 4.57 0.67
CA GLY A 112 7.85 3.61 -0.43
C GLY A 112 8.88 3.77 -1.55
N PRO A 113 8.84 2.85 -2.50
CA PRO A 113 9.72 2.88 -3.66
C PRO A 113 9.30 3.96 -4.66
N SER A 114 10.25 4.41 -5.48
CA SER A 114 10.04 5.51 -6.43
C SER A 114 8.96 5.24 -7.49
N TYR A 115 8.74 3.97 -7.86
CA TYR A 115 7.68 3.60 -8.82
C TYR A 115 6.26 3.79 -8.27
N LEU A 116 6.09 3.90 -6.95
CA LEU A 116 4.81 4.26 -6.33
C LEU A 116 4.64 5.77 -6.16
N ALA A 117 5.66 6.59 -6.42
CA ALA A 117 5.55 8.02 -6.23
C ALA A 117 4.49 8.63 -7.19
N PRO A 118 3.62 9.54 -6.70
CA PRO A 118 2.74 10.30 -7.59
C PRO A 118 3.52 11.09 -8.64
N THR A 119 2.91 11.28 -9.79
CA THR A 119 3.53 12.04 -10.89
C THR A 119 4.00 13.42 -10.40
N GLY A 120 5.27 13.75 -10.65
CA GLY A 120 5.89 15.01 -10.22
C GLY A 120 6.22 15.09 -8.73
N GLU A 121 6.12 13.97 -7.99
CA GLU A 121 6.61 13.87 -6.61
C GLU A 121 7.81 12.91 -6.52
N LYS A 122 8.61 13.12 -5.48
CA LYS A 122 9.73 12.21 -5.14
C LYS A 122 9.51 11.66 -3.75
N THR A 123 9.84 10.39 -3.54
CA THR A 123 9.81 9.76 -2.23
C THR A 123 10.76 10.47 -1.27
N LEU A 124 10.37 10.54 0.00
CA LEU A 124 11.22 11.08 1.05
C LEU A 124 12.08 9.99 1.67
N LYS A 125 13.11 10.41 2.40
CA LYS A 125 13.95 9.47 3.17
C LYS A 125 13.14 8.84 4.30
N THR A 126 13.33 7.55 4.53
CA THR A 126 12.73 6.83 5.66
C THR A 126 13.03 7.52 6.98
N VAL A 127 12.00 7.76 7.77
CA VAL A 127 12.11 8.33 9.10
C VAL A 127 12.17 7.21 10.13
N LYS A 128 13.13 7.26 11.02
CA LYS A 128 13.33 6.33 12.15
C LYS A 128 13.49 7.14 13.42
N ARG A 129 12.64 6.90 14.44
CA ARG A 129 12.68 7.66 15.71
C ARG A 129 12.31 6.76 16.88
N CYS A 130 12.76 7.17 18.06
CA CYS A 130 12.22 6.72 19.34
C CYS A 130 11.42 7.87 19.97
N ILE A 131 10.20 7.58 20.40
CA ILE A 131 9.29 8.56 21.01
C ILE A 131 9.05 8.16 22.47
N VAL A 132 9.25 9.12 23.37
CA VAL A 132 8.84 9.01 24.78
C VAL A 132 7.52 9.76 24.92
N ILE A 133 6.46 9.04 25.28
CA ILE A 133 5.10 9.56 25.27
C ILE A 133 4.29 9.03 26.46
N ASP A 134 3.13 9.60 26.73
CA ASP A 134 2.25 9.15 27.82
C ASP A 134 1.81 7.68 27.65
N LYS A 135 1.66 6.97 28.78
CA LYS A 135 1.22 5.56 28.79
C LYS A 135 -0.11 5.33 28.07
N LYS A 136 -1.00 6.32 28.08
CA LYS A 136 -2.31 6.24 27.42
C LYS A 136 -2.29 6.65 25.94
N ALA A 137 -1.17 7.13 25.41
CA ALA A 137 -1.07 7.59 24.02
C ALA A 137 -1.37 6.44 23.04
N GLN A 138 -2.07 6.78 21.97
CA GLN A 138 -2.44 5.88 20.88
C GLN A 138 -1.41 5.98 19.74
N GLY A 139 -1.48 5.10 18.76
CA GLY A 139 -0.61 5.12 17.58
C GLY A 139 -0.65 6.46 16.83
N ILE A 140 -1.83 7.08 16.73
CA ILE A 140 -1.98 8.40 16.09
C ILE A 140 -1.23 9.51 16.84
N ASP A 141 -1.17 9.43 18.18
CA ASP A 141 -0.41 10.39 18.98
C ASP A 141 1.09 10.22 18.77
N VAL A 142 1.56 8.96 18.64
CA VAL A 142 2.96 8.64 18.30
C VAL A 142 3.32 9.21 16.94
N LEU A 143 2.49 8.96 15.93
CA LEU A 143 2.70 9.46 14.56
C LEU A 143 2.74 10.99 14.50
N GLY A 144 1.79 11.65 15.16
CA GLY A 144 1.69 13.12 15.21
C GLY A 144 2.85 13.81 15.90
N ARG A 145 3.62 13.09 16.76
CA ARG A 145 4.87 13.61 17.36
C ARG A 145 6.04 13.63 16.39
N VAL A 146 5.95 12.89 15.30
CA VAL A 146 7.08 12.71 14.36
C VAL A 146 6.88 13.51 13.09
N VAL A 147 5.66 13.49 12.53
CA VAL A 147 5.35 14.14 11.26
C VAL A 147 3.98 14.80 11.29
N ARG A 148 3.80 15.79 10.40
CA ARG A 148 2.47 16.32 10.13
C ARG A 148 1.65 15.26 9.40
N VAL A 149 0.45 14.98 9.92
CA VAL A 149 -0.50 14.03 9.37
C VAL A 149 -1.57 14.79 8.58
N ARG A 150 -1.91 14.31 7.40
CA ARG A 150 -3.09 14.70 6.64
C ARG A 150 -4.01 13.51 6.54
N ALA A 151 -5.20 13.63 7.09
CA ALA A 151 -6.27 12.64 7.00
C ALA A 151 -7.48 13.24 6.28
N ASP A 152 -8.34 12.39 5.75
CA ASP A 152 -9.66 12.78 5.25
C ASP A 152 -10.70 12.81 6.39
N LYS A 153 -11.95 13.08 6.01
CA LYS A 153 -13.07 13.16 6.98
C LYS A 153 -13.42 11.80 7.61
N SER A 154 -13.05 10.69 6.99
CA SER A 154 -13.26 9.33 7.52
C SER A 154 -12.16 8.89 8.48
N GLY A 155 -11.06 9.66 8.57
CA GLY A 155 -9.87 9.32 9.34
C GLY A 155 -8.82 8.53 8.55
N LEU A 156 -9.02 8.31 7.26
CA LEU A 156 -8.02 7.69 6.40
C LEU A 156 -6.77 8.59 6.32
N ILE A 157 -5.61 8.05 6.62
CA ILE A 157 -4.34 8.78 6.50
C ILE A 157 -3.99 8.94 5.02
N CYS A 158 -4.05 10.18 4.54
CA CYS A 158 -3.80 10.53 3.15
C CYS A 158 -2.36 10.98 2.89
N GLY A 159 -1.68 11.53 3.88
CA GLY A 159 -0.32 12.02 3.70
C GLY A 159 0.43 12.21 5.00
N LEU A 160 1.73 11.90 4.97
CA LEU A 160 2.67 12.05 6.07
C LEU A 160 3.83 12.97 5.65
N ALA A 161 4.19 13.93 6.48
CA ALA A 161 5.23 14.93 6.16
C ALA A 161 4.99 15.69 4.84
N GLY A 162 3.73 15.79 4.39
CA GLY A 162 3.36 16.42 3.13
C GLY A 162 3.45 15.51 1.90
N TYR A 163 3.72 14.22 2.06
CA TYR A 163 3.78 13.23 0.98
C TYR A 163 2.72 12.14 1.16
N PRO A 164 1.98 11.74 0.11
CA PRO A 164 1.82 12.50 -1.11
C PRO A 164 1.11 13.84 -0.84
N ARG A 165 1.31 14.83 -1.72
CA ARG A 165 0.81 16.20 -1.48
C ARG A 165 -0.71 16.29 -1.52
N LYS A 166 -1.36 15.57 -2.44
CA LYS A 166 -2.80 15.72 -2.71
C LYS A 166 -3.59 14.42 -2.65
N GLU A 167 -2.99 13.31 -3.02
CA GLU A 167 -3.69 12.01 -3.12
C GLU A 167 -4.12 11.45 -1.76
N CYS A 168 -5.13 10.60 -1.80
CA CYS A 168 -5.67 9.92 -0.64
C CYS A 168 -6.24 8.56 -1.06
N GLY A 169 -5.42 7.50 -1.06
CA GLY A 169 -5.85 6.16 -1.47
C GLY A 169 -6.29 6.12 -2.93
N VAL A 170 -5.39 6.43 -3.87
CA VAL A 170 -5.72 6.54 -5.30
C VAL A 170 -5.54 5.20 -6.00
N GLU A 171 -6.52 4.86 -6.85
CA GLU A 171 -6.42 3.71 -7.74
C GLU A 171 -5.44 4.00 -8.88
N ILE A 172 -4.53 3.06 -9.13
CA ILE A 172 -3.54 3.13 -10.20
C ILE A 172 -3.40 1.76 -10.88
N PRO A 173 -2.90 1.70 -12.13
CA PRO A 173 -2.48 0.44 -12.72
C PRO A 173 -1.46 -0.27 -11.83
N THR A 174 -1.55 -1.61 -11.75
CA THR A 174 -0.56 -2.40 -11.00
C THR A 174 0.84 -2.15 -11.54
N PRO A 175 1.78 -1.67 -10.71
CA PRO A 175 3.15 -1.44 -11.15
C PRO A 175 3.83 -2.73 -11.62
N VAL A 176 4.53 -2.67 -12.75
CA VAL A 176 5.21 -3.84 -13.34
C VAL A 176 6.28 -4.45 -12.43
N GLU A 177 6.83 -3.65 -11.51
CA GLU A 177 7.78 -4.08 -10.49
C GLU A 177 7.18 -5.06 -9.48
N LEU A 178 5.85 -5.05 -9.31
CA LEU A 178 5.12 -5.91 -8.38
C LEU A 178 4.54 -7.17 -9.04
N THR A 179 4.68 -7.33 -10.35
CA THR A 179 4.15 -8.46 -11.13
C THR A 179 5.22 -9.45 -11.59
N LYS A 180 6.44 -9.31 -11.10
CA LYS A 180 7.62 -10.14 -11.47
C LYS A 180 7.78 -11.33 -10.53
#